data_149883e01d002892f3b0016a7fd65b43
#
_entry.id   149883e01d002892f3b0016a7fd65b43
#
_cell.length_a   1.000
_cell.length_b   1.000
_cell.length_c   1.000
_cell.angle_alpha   90.00
_cell.angle_beta   90.00
_cell.angle_gamma   90.00
#
_symmetry.space_group_name_H-M   'P 1'
#
loop_
_entity.id
_entity.type
_entity.pdbx_description
1 polymer ?
#
loop_
_entity_poly.entity_id
_entity_poly.type
_entity_poly.pdbx_seq_one_letter_code
_entity_poly.pdbx_strand_id
1 'polypeptide(L)'
;MRNTILTLLSIAAIALAGCQNKPAAEAPQKPAAAPAQPGVGDPHAGMKAQEIPAGAGKKGKITQTMNAAGYTYVEAADDKGEKTWLAMPQMKVAVGDKIEYPDTPPMVNFTSKTLNKTFAAIHFIPGIRVEK
;
A
#
# COMPACT_ATOMS: atom_id res chain seq x y z
N MET A 1 27.46 47.42 7.74
CA MET A 1 28.20 47.61 6.47
C MET A 1 27.38 46.84 5.43
N ARG A 2 26.34 47.46 4.88
CA ARG A 2 26.22 48.33 3.71
C ARG A 2 27.03 47.83 2.54
N ASN A 3 26.36 47.14 1.60
CA ASN A 3 26.57 47.48 0.20
C ASN A 3 25.35 47.10 -0.66
N THR A 4 24.69 48.16 -1.03
CA THR A 4 23.70 48.29 -2.10
C THR A 4 24.45 48.33 -3.42
N ILE A 5 24.08 47.52 -4.41
CA ILE A 5 24.33 47.82 -5.82
C ILE A 5 23.07 47.55 -6.60
N LEU A 6 22.50 48.63 -6.98
CA LEU A 6 21.41 48.86 -7.92
C LEU A 6 22.05 48.88 -9.33
N THR A 7 21.58 48.09 -10.25
CA THR A 7 21.79 48.35 -11.67
C THR A 7 20.52 48.05 -12.46
N LEU A 8 20.10 49.11 -13.10
CA LEU A 8 18.93 49.28 -13.96
C LEU A 8 19.21 48.78 -15.38
N LEU A 9 18.12 48.46 -16.07
CA LEU A 9 17.78 48.71 -17.48
C LEU A 9 18.29 47.68 -18.52
N SER A 10 17.35 46.95 -19.12
CA SER A 10 17.07 47.15 -20.56
C SER A 10 15.81 46.41 -21.00
N ILE A 11 14.92 47.17 -21.53
CA ILE A 11 13.70 46.81 -22.24
C ILE A 11 14.10 46.28 -23.65
N ALA A 12 13.57 45.12 -24.03
CA ALA A 12 13.44 44.78 -25.45
C ALA A 12 12.10 44.07 -25.66
N ALA A 13 11.14 44.85 -26.14
CA ALA A 13 9.88 44.35 -26.67
C ALA A 13 10.16 43.72 -28.05
N ILE A 14 9.83 42.44 -28.20
CA ILE A 14 9.66 41.84 -29.53
C ILE A 14 8.24 41.28 -29.56
N ALA A 15 7.36 42.03 -30.19
CA ALA A 15 6.08 41.58 -30.67
C ALA A 15 6.28 40.70 -31.90
N LEU A 16 5.98 39.43 -31.83
CA LEU A 16 5.73 38.60 -33.00
C LEU A 16 4.34 37.98 -32.85
N ALA A 17 3.44 38.55 -33.60
CA ALA A 17 2.15 37.96 -33.91
C ALA A 17 2.40 36.62 -34.62
N GLY A 18 1.86 35.54 -34.07
CA GLY A 18 1.96 34.23 -34.67
C GLY A 18 0.83 33.33 -34.20
N CYS A 19 -0.22 33.27 -35.01
CA CYS A 19 -1.19 32.20 -35.16
C CYS A 19 -1.86 31.65 -33.87
N GLN A 20 -3.01 32.21 -33.61
CA GLN A 20 -4.10 31.53 -32.89
C GLN A 20 -4.46 30.25 -33.65
N ASN A 21 -3.86 29.15 -33.27
CA ASN A 21 -4.45 27.86 -33.55
C ASN A 21 -5.40 27.54 -32.40
N LYS A 22 -6.65 27.92 -32.65
CA LYS A 22 -7.79 27.49 -31.81
C LYS A 22 -7.84 25.96 -31.89
N PRO A 23 -7.60 25.20 -30.86
CA PRO A 23 -7.95 23.79 -30.86
C PRO A 23 -9.46 23.72 -30.89
N ALA A 24 -9.98 23.11 -31.94
CA ALA A 24 -11.37 22.70 -31.96
C ALA A 24 -11.68 21.94 -30.69
N ALA A 25 -12.86 22.24 -30.13
CA ALA A 25 -13.40 21.50 -29.02
C ALA A 25 -13.38 20.00 -29.36
N GLU A 26 -12.39 19.30 -28.88
CA GLU A 26 -12.36 17.86 -28.89
C GLU A 26 -13.42 17.41 -27.89
N ALA A 27 -14.45 16.78 -28.42
CA ALA A 27 -15.44 16.08 -27.63
C ALA A 27 -14.72 15.20 -26.61
N PRO A 28 -15.27 15.05 -25.39
CA PRO A 28 -14.65 14.20 -24.39
C PRO A 28 -14.50 12.79 -24.97
N GLN A 29 -13.31 12.46 -25.39
CA GLN A 29 -12.98 11.08 -25.67
C GLN A 29 -13.15 10.34 -24.35
N LYS A 30 -14.22 9.54 -24.30
CA LYS A 30 -14.36 8.44 -23.35
C LYS A 30 -12.99 7.79 -23.27
N PRO A 31 -12.38 7.70 -22.07
CA PRO A 31 -11.11 7.01 -21.92
C PRO A 31 -11.27 5.64 -22.57
N ALA A 32 -10.53 5.39 -23.64
CA ALA A 32 -10.41 4.04 -24.15
C ALA A 32 -9.95 3.21 -22.95
N ALA A 33 -10.78 2.25 -22.59
CA ALA A 33 -10.41 1.30 -21.55
C ALA A 33 -9.04 0.76 -21.94
N ALA A 34 -8.03 1.12 -21.16
CA ALA A 34 -6.78 0.40 -21.22
C ALA A 34 -7.13 -1.09 -21.16
N PRO A 35 -6.51 -1.95 -21.97
CA PRO A 35 -6.77 -3.37 -21.88
C PRO A 35 -6.63 -3.71 -20.41
N ALA A 36 -7.72 -4.23 -19.84
CA ALA A 36 -7.71 -4.74 -18.48
C ALA A 36 -6.56 -5.75 -18.46
N GLN A 37 -5.46 -5.38 -17.85
CA GLN A 37 -4.53 -6.38 -17.39
C GLN A 37 -5.41 -7.34 -16.59
N PRO A 38 -5.34 -8.65 -16.85
CA PRO A 38 -6.04 -9.61 -16.02
C PRO A 38 -5.62 -9.24 -14.60
N GLY A 39 -6.58 -8.69 -13.85
CA GLY A 39 -6.34 -8.32 -12.48
C GLY A 39 -5.71 -9.55 -11.88
N VAL A 40 -4.53 -9.38 -11.30
CA VAL A 40 -4.01 -10.34 -10.36
C VAL A 40 -5.08 -10.35 -9.28
N GLY A 41 -6.10 -11.19 -9.49
CA GLY A 41 -7.15 -11.41 -8.53
C GLY A 41 -6.42 -11.81 -7.26
N ASP A 42 -6.73 -11.09 -6.20
CA ASP A 42 -6.21 -11.37 -4.88
C ASP A 42 -6.26 -12.88 -4.67
N PRO A 43 -5.14 -13.60 -4.59
CA PRO A 43 -5.13 -15.07 -4.61
C PRO A 43 -5.90 -15.68 -3.44
N HIS A 44 -6.35 -14.84 -2.52
CA HIS A 44 -7.10 -15.22 -1.32
C HIS A 44 -8.50 -14.57 -1.24
N ALA A 45 -8.97 -13.86 -2.28
CA ALA A 45 -10.30 -13.27 -2.31
C ALA A 45 -11.36 -14.38 -2.16
N GLY A 46 -12.12 -14.34 -1.07
CA GLY A 46 -13.15 -15.31 -0.74
C GLY A 46 -12.71 -16.48 0.13
N MET A 47 -11.46 -16.58 0.54
CA MET A 47 -11.01 -17.56 1.53
C MET A 47 -11.44 -17.15 2.93
N LYS A 48 -11.96 -18.10 3.70
CA LYS A 48 -12.16 -17.93 5.14
C LYS A 48 -10.81 -18.10 5.84
N ALA A 49 -10.55 -17.28 6.85
CA ALA A 49 -9.37 -17.47 7.68
C ALA A 49 -9.36 -18.86 8.30
N GLN A 50 -8.23 -19.54 8.20
CA GLN A 50 -8.03 -20.87 8.78
C GLN A 50 -7.17 -20.74 10.03
N GLU A 51 -7.59 -21.42 11.11
CA GLU A 51 -6.71 -21.56 12.26
C GLU A 51 -5.63 -22.58 11.95
N ILE A 52 -4.38 -22.23 12.26
CA ILE A 52 -3.26 -23.15 12.14
C ILE A 52 -3.17 -24.08 13.37
N PRO A 53 -2.63 -25.31 13.22
CA PRO A 53 -2.37 -26.19 14.36
C PRO A 53 -1.40 -25.56 15.35
N ALA A 54 -1.58 -25.87 16.64
CA ALA A 54 -0.69 -25.41 17.69
C ALA A 54 0.74 -25.92 17.49
N GLY A 55 1.73 -25.04 17.68
CA GLY A 55 3.15 -25.39 17.59
C GLY A 55 3.69 -25.52 16.15
N ALA A 56 2.89 -25.15 15.15
CA ALA A 56 3.26 -25.29 13.73
C ALA A 56 3.84 -24.00 13.12
N GLY A 57 3.99 -22.92 13.88
CA GLY A 57 4.38 -21.63 13.33
C GLY A 57 5.28 -20.79 14.23
N LYS A 58 5.53 -19.57 13.76
CA LYS A 58 6.20 -18.52 14.52
C LYS A 58 5.23 -17.88 15.50
N LYS A 59 5.74 -17.44 16.63
CA LYS A 59 4.96 -16.73 17.65
C LYS A 59 5.23 -15.25 17.61
N GLY A 60 4.21 -14.46 17.92
CA GLY A 60 4.33 -13.02 18.03
C GLY A 60 3.16 -12.40 18.79
N LYS A 61 3.30 -11.12 19.10
CA LYS A 61 2.27 -10.31 19.71
C LYS A 61 1.81 -9.24 18.74
N ILE A 62 0.50 -9.08 18.57
CA ILE A 62 -0.05 -8.05 17.68
C ILE A 62 0.23 -6.66 18.25
N THR A 63 0.91 -5.83 17.49
CA THR A 63 1.20 -4.43 17.81
C THR A 63 0.30 -3.47 17.06
N GLN A 64 -0.15 -3.84 15.86
CA GLN A 64 -1.10 -3.08 15.05
C GLN A 64 -2.03 -4.03 14.30
N THR A 65 -3.27 -3.59 14.07
CA THR A 65 -4.22 -4.31 13.23
C THR A 65 -5.07 -3.33 12.42
N MET A 66 -5.38 -3.70 11.18
CA MET A 66 -6.25 -2.95 10.29
C MET A 66 -6.98 -3.88 9.33
N ASN A 67 -8.20 -3.52 8.96
CA ASN A 67 -9.01 -4.28 8.00
C ASN A 67 -9.19 -3.46 6.72
N ALA A 68 -8.98 -4.10 5.58
CA ALA A 68 -9.21 -3.49 4.27
C ALA A 68 -9.47 -4.55 3.21
N ALA A 69 -10.41 -4.28 2.31
CA ALA A 69 -10.72 -5.12 1.14
C ALA A 69 -10.95 -6.62 1.46
N GLY A 70 -11.56 -6.94 2.61
CA GLY A 70 -11.80 -8.32 3.00
C GLY A 70 -10.60 -9.03 3.66
N TYR A 71 -9.52 -8.27 3.93
CA TYR A 71 -8.33 -8.75 4.63
C TYR A 71 -8.17 -8.10 5.98
N THR A 72 -7.58 -8.85 6.90
CA THR A 72 -7.00 -8.33 8.13
C THR A 72 -5.49 -8.27 7.98
N TYR A 73 -4.94 -7.09 8.17
CA TYR A 73 -3.50 -6.82 8.20
C TYR A 73 -3.10 -6.67 9.65
N VAL A 74 -2.06 -7.35 10.07
CA VAL A 74 -1.50 -7.24 11.43
C VAL A 74 0.00 -7.03 11.39
N GLU A 75 0.51 -6.20 12.27
CA GLU A 75 1.92 -6.14 12.60
C GLU A 75 2.13 -6.97 13.86
N ALA A 76 2.93 -8.01 13.78
CA ALA A 76 3.27 -8.86 14.90
C ALA A 76 4.73 -8.63 15.28
N ALA A 77 5.01 -8.48 16.58
CA ALA A 77 6.36 -8.44 17.12
C ALA A 77 6.67 -9.80 17.76
N ASP A 78 7.83 -10.34 17.42
CA ASP A 78 8.33 -11.56 18.07
C ASP A 78 8.98 -11.26 19.45
N ASP A 79 9.48 -12.29 20.12
CA ASP A 79 10.12 -12.16 21.44
C ASP A 79 11.41 -11.32 21.40
N LYS A 80 12.00 -11.11 20.21
CA LYS A 80 13.18 -10.27 19.99
C LYS A 80 12.82 -8.83 19.67
N GLY A 81 11.51 -8.53 19.48
CA GLY A 81 11.00 -7.24 19.07
C GLY A 81 11.05 -7.01 17.56
N GLU A 82 11.37 -8.03 16.78
CA GLU A 82 11.32 -7.95 15.32
C GLU A 82 9.88 -7.91 14.85
N LYS A 83 9.57 -6.95 13.99
CA LYS A 83 8.22 -6.70 13.53
C LYS A 83 8.01 -7.31 12.15
N THR A 84 6.92 -8.04 12.00
CA THR A 84 6.52 -8.70 10.76
C THR A 84 5.09 -8.31 10.39
N TRP A 85 4.87 -7.94 9.13
CA TRP A 85 3.53 -7.70 8.60
C TRP A 85 2.93 -8.98 8.04
N LEU A 86 1.69 -9.25 8.43
CA LEU A 86 0.90 -10.39 8.00
C LEU A 86 -0.39 -9.91 7.37
N ALA A 87 -0.80 -10.51 6.26
CA ALA A 87 -2.10 -10.29 5.63
C ALA A 87 -2.82 -11.64 5.51
N MET A 88 -4.07 -11.67 5.94
CA MET A 88 -4.88 -12.88 5.96
C MET A 88 -6.35 -12.56 5.66
N PRO A 89 -7.18 -13.54 5.27
CA PRO A 89 -8.62 -13.35 5.17
C PRO A 89 -9.19 -12.76 6.46
N GLN A 90 -10.21 -11.93 6.33
CA GLN A 90 -10.76 -11.15 7.44
C GLN A 90 -11.10 -12.02 8.65
N MET A 91 -10.52 -11.67 9.80
CA MET A 91 -10.80 -12.29 11.08
C MET A 91 -10.74 -11.27 12.22
N LYS A 92 -11.32 -11.62 13.37
CA LYS A 92 -11.32 -10.76 14.55
C LYS A 92 -10.06 -10.99 15.37
N VAL A 93 -9.26 -9.93 15.50
CA VAL A 93 -8.05 -9.89 16.31
C VAL A 93 -7.94 -8.53 17.00
N ALA A 94 -7.20 -8.47 18.09
CA ALA A 94 -6.94 -7.24 18.84
C ALA A 94 -5.44 -6.99 19.04
N VAL A 95 -5.09 -5.72 19.18
CA VAL A 95 -3.74 -5.34 19.62
C VAL A 95 -3.48 -5.93 21.00
N GLY A 96 -2.35 -6.60 21.16
CA GLY A 96 -1.98 -7.28 22.39
C GLY A 96 -2.21 -8.78 22.37
N ASP A 97 -2.99 -9.30 21.41
CA ASP A 97 -3.19 -10.73 21.26
C ASP A 97 -1.85 -11.42 20.95
N LYS A 98 -1.61 -12.54 21.62
CA LYS A 98 -0.54 -13.45 21.28
C LYS A 98 -1.01 -14.36 20.16
N ILE A 99 -0.20 -14.48 19.13
CA ILE A 99 -0.56 -15.25 17.93
C ILE A 99 0.54 -16.21 17.55
N GLU A 100 0.11 -17.26 16.89
CA GLU A 100 0.97 -18.17 16.15
C GLU A 100 0.58 -18.10 14.68
N TYR A 101 1.59 -18.00 13.79
CA TYR A 101 1.38 -17.84 12.36
C TYR A 101 2.38 -18.69 11.54
N PRO A 102 1.97 -19.18 10.36
CA PRO A 102 2.84 -20.02 9.54
C PRO A 102 4.02 -19.20 8.99
N ASP A 103 5.17 -19.86 8.86
CA ASP A 103 6.34 -19.26 8.20
C ASP A 103 6.17 -19.38 6.68
N THR A 104 5.89 -18.26 6.03
CA THR A 104 5.73 -18.18 4.58
C THR A 104 6.72 -17.18 3.99
N PRO A 105 7.13 -17.33 2.73
CA PRO A 105 7.97 -16.33 2.08
C PRO A 105 7.29 -14.95 2.08
N PRO A 106 8.02 -13.85 2.36
CA PRO A 106 7.47 -12.52 2.29
C PRO A 106 7.30 -12.05 0.84
N MET A 107 6.23 -11.31 0.59
CA MET A 107 6.11 -10.48 -0.60
C MET A 107 6.75 -9.13 -0.31
N VAL A 108 7.74 -8.74 -1.11
CA VAL A 108 8.47 -7.49 -0.93
C VAL A 108 7.84 -6.36 -1.75
N ASN A 109 7.92 -5.13 -1.24
CA ASN A 109 7.41 -3.92 -1.90
C ASN A 109 5.92 -4.01 -2.28
N PHE A 110 5.11 -4.65 -1.44
CA PHE A 110 3.68 -4.76 -1.68
C PHE A 110 2.96 -3.45 -1.36
N THR A 111 2.19 -2.94 -2.33
CA THR A 111 1.36 -1.74 -2.13
C THR A 111 -0.12 -2.10 -2.07
N SER A 112 -0.73 -1.86 -0.93
CA SER A 112 -2.18 -1.94 -0.76
C SER A 112 -2.82 -0.61 -1.18
N LYS A 113 -3.55 -0.62 -2.28
CA LYS A 113 -4.28 0.56 -2.78
C LYS A 113 -5.37 0.99 -1.80
N THR A 114 -6.05 0.04 -1.16
CA THR A 114 -7.14 0.32 -0.21
C THR A 114 -6.62 0.97 1.07
N LEU A 115 -5.44 0.57 1.55
CA LEU A 115 -4.80 1.17 2.72
C LEU A 115 -3.93 2.39 2.37
N ASN A 116 -3.70 2.62 1.06
CA ASN A 116 -2.74 3.60 0.56
C ASN A 116 -1.37 3.46 1.27
N LYS A 117 -0.93 2.23 1.44
CA LYS A 117 0.28 1.88 2.20
C LYS A 117 1.14 0.88 1.44
N THR A 118 2.44 1.15 1.39
CA THR A 118 3.44 0.21 0.88
C THR A 118 4.12 -0.50 2.05
N PHE A 119 4.19 -1.82 1.97
CA PHE A 119 4.88 -2.68 2.91
C PHE A 119 6.20 -3.11 2.29
N ALA A 120 7.30 -2.89 3.00
CA ALA A 120 8.63 -3.35 2.55
C ALA A 120 8.66 -4.88 2.42
N ALA A 121 8.04 -5.57 3.37
CA ALA A 121 7.81 -7.00 3.36
C ALA A 121 6.49 -7.31 4.07
N ILE A 122 5.70 -8.23 3.51
CA ILE A 122 4.45 -8.70 4.07
C ILE A 122 4.24 -10.17 3.73
N HIS A 123 3.76 -10.94 4.69
CA HIS A 123 3.46 -12.36 4.50
C HIS A 123 1.96 -12.56 4.28
N PHE A 124 1.60 -13.18 3.16
CA PHE A 124 0.23 -13.60 2.92
C PHE A 124 0.04 -15.01 3.46
N ILE A 125 -0.86 -15.14 4.42
CA ILE A 125 -1.07 -16.37 5.17
C ILE A 125 -2.56 -16.75 5.18
N PRO A 126 -2.90 -18.04 5.29
CA PRO A 126 -4.29 -18.48 5.33
C PRO A 126 -5.02 -18.08 6.63
N GLY A 127 -4.28 -17.79 7.68
CA GLY A 127 -4.81 -17.40 8.97
C GLY A 127 -3.77 -17.50 10.08
N ILE A 128 -4.22 -17.21 11.29
CA ILE A 128 -3.41 -17.30 12.51
C ILE A 128 -4.18 -18.04 13.59
N ARG A 129 -3.47 -18.49 14.60
CA ARG A 129 -4.02 -18.96 15.85
C ARG A 129 -3.83 -17.87 16.91
N VAL A 130 -4.90 -17.52 17.62
CA VAL A 130 -4.82 -16.63 18.77
C VAL A 130 -4.67 -17.47 20.03
N GLU A 131 -3.59 -17.27 20.78
CA GLU A 131 -3.38 -17.88 22.09
C GLU A 131 -4.23 -17.11 23.12
N LYS A 132 -5.16 -17.81 23.74
CA LYS A 132 -5.99 -17.27 24.84
C LYS A 132 -5.36 -17.57 26.20
#